data_e4c439fdd2b7c5e0e6fb3f6c396163ee
#
_entry.id   e4c439fdd2b7c5e0e6fb3f6c396163ee
#
_cell.length_a   1.000
_cell.length_b   1.000
_cell.length_c   1.000
_cell.angle_alpha   90.00
_cell.angle_beta   90.00
_cell.angle_gamma   90.00
#
_symmetry.space_group_name_H-M   'P 1'
#
loop_
_entity.id
_entity.type
_entity.pdbx_description
1 polymer ?
#
loop_
_entity_poly.entity_id
_entity_poly.type
_entity_poly.pdbx_seq_one_letter_code
_entity_poly.pdbx_strand_id
1 'polypeptide(L)'
;MRERRPAPAAPARCKLVLVGDVQCGKTAMLQVLAKDCYPETYVPTVFENYTACLASEEQRVELSLWDTSGSPYYDNVRPLCYSDSDAVLLCFDVSRPETLDSAAKKWKTEILDYCPNTRVLLIGCKTDLRTDLSTLLELSHQKQAPISYEQGCAAARQLGAEGYLECSAFTSEKSVHSIFRTVSGICLSKAPSQPPRSPPRSLSKRLLHLPSRSELISSTFKKEKAKSCSVM
;
A
#
# COMPACT_ATOMS: atom_id res chain seq x y z
N MET A 1 13.92 -45.76 20.60
CA MET A 1 12.82 -45.06 19.92
C MET A 1 13.27 -43.62 19.62
N ARG A 2 13.46 -43.24 18.34
CA ARG A 2 13.76 -41.86 17.98
C ARG A 2 12.43 -41.13 17.88
N GLU A 3 12.17 -40.17 18.77
CA GLU A 3 11.04 -39.24 18.65
C GLU A 3 11.16 -38.47 17.33
N ARG A 4 10.18 -38.64 16.46
CA ARG A 4 10.05 -37.84 15.27
C ARG A 4 9.67 -36.43 15.72
N ARG A 5 10.59 -35.46 15.57
CA ARG A 5 10.24 -34.06 15.69
C ARG A 5 9.05 -33.77 14.76
N PRO A 6 7.98 -33.12 15.22
CA PRO A 6 6.88 -32.74 14.36
C PRO A 6 7.41 -31.88 13.21
N ALA A 7 6.91 -32.10 12.01
CA ALA A 7 7.25 -31.29 10.84
C ALA A 7 6.91 -29.83 11.14
N PRO A 8 7.76 -28.87 10.75
CA PRO A 8 7.46 -27.47 10.94
C PRO A 8 6.11 -27.13 10.26
N ALA A 9 5.26 -26.41 10.98
CA ALA A 9 3.96 -25.95 10.45
C ALA A 9 4.20 -25.14 9.15
N ALA A 10 3.33 -25.31 8.17
CA ALA A 10 3.39 -24.54 6.94
C ALA A 10 3.31 -23.03 7.28
N PRO A 11 4.10 -22.17 6.61
CA PRO A 11 4.07 -20.74 6.88
C PRO A 11 2.65 -20.19 6.62
N ALA A 12 2.20 -19.32 7.51
CA ALA A 12 0.96 -18.58 7.28
C ALA A 12 1.18 -17.61 6.12
N ARG A 13 0.18 -17.47 5.27
CA ARG A 13 0.23 -16.53 4.13
C ARG A 13 -0.69 -15.36 4.38
N CYS A 14 -0.23 -14.17 4.03
CA CYS A 14 -0.98 -12.93 4.17
C CYS A 14 -0.79 -12.08 2.92
N LYS A 15 -1.90 -11.73 2.25
CA LYS A 15 -1.91 -10.83 1.10
C LYS A 15 -2.23 -9.41 1.54
N LEU A 16 -1.33 -8.48 1.27
CA LEU A 16 -1.47 -7.07 1.58
C LEU A 16 -1.50 -6.24 0.30
N VAL A 17 -2.47 -5.34 0.18
CA VAL A 17 -2.58 -4.41 -0.95
C VAL A 17 -2.30 -3.00 -0.44
N LEU A 18 -1.35 -2.30 -1.08
CA LEU A 18 -1.00 -0.93 -0.76
C LEU A 18 -1.67 0.02 -1.73
N VAL A 19 -2.42 0.99 -1.21
CA VAL A 19 -3.11 2.02 -1.97
C VAL A 19 -2.84 3.41 -1.39
N GLY A 20 -3.07 4.44 -2.17
CA GLY A 20 -2.81 5.83 -1.79
C GLY A 20 -2.29 6.62 -2.99
N ASP A 21 -2.19 7.94 -2.83
CA ASP A 21 -1.81 8.86 -3.89
C ASP A 21 -0.43 8.56 -4.48
N VAL A 22 -0.17 9.09 -5.67
CA VAL A 22 1.14 9.02 -6.32
C VAL A 22 2.19 9.65 -5.42
N GLN A 23 3.36 9.00 -5.33
CA GLN A 23 4.51 9.47 -4.54
C GLN A 23 4.27 9.58 -3.03
N CYS A 24 3.23 8.98 -2.46
CA CYS A 24 3.04 9.02 -1.00
C CYS A 24 3.97 8.07 -0.21
N GLY A 25 4.75 7.21 -0.89
CA GLY A 25 5.78 6.39 -0.23
C GLY A 25 5.55 4.88 -0.25
N LYS A 26 4.49 4.36 -0.91
CA LYS A 26 4.16 2.91 -0.99
C LYS A 26 5.34 2.06 -1.45
N THR A 27 5.82 2.34 -2.65
CA THR A 27 6.94 1.60 -3.28
C THR A 27 8.23 1.68 -2.47
N ALA A 28 8.56 2.86 -1.93
CA ALA A 28 9.76 3.03 -1.10
C ALA A 28 9.69 2.15 0.16
N MET A 29 8.54 2.12 0.83
CA MET A 29 8.33 1.26 1.99
C MET A 29 8.49 -0.22 1.65
N LEU A 30 7.97 -0.67 0.50
CA LEU A 30 8.10 -2.06 0.06
C LEU A 30 9.53 -2.44 -0.37
N GLN A 31 10.24 -1.53 -1.01
CA GLN A 31 11.64 -1.77 -1.38
C GLN A 31 12.54 -1.88 -0.15
N VAL A 32 12.33 -1.03 0.85
CA VAL A 32 13.04 -1.14 2.13
C VAL A 32 12.75 -2.47 2.81
N LEU A 33 11.47 -2.92 2.84
CA LEU A 33 11.12 -4.21 3.45
C LEU A 33 11.71 -5.41 2.70
N ALA A 34 11.66 -5.39 1.37
CA ALA A 34 11.96 -6.58 0.55
C ALA A 34 13.41 -6.64 0.06
N LYS A 35 14.10 -5.51 0.01
CA LYS A 35 15.45 -5.37 -0.56
C LYS A 35 16.44 -4.71 0.38
N ASP A 36 16.01 -4.30 1.58
CA ASP A 36 16.80 -3.55 2.57
C ASP A 36 17.47 -2.30 1.97
N CYS A 37 16.82 -1.66 0.98
CA CYS A 37 17.35 -0.45 0.35
C CYS A 37 16.25 0.56 0.03
N TYR A 38 16.60 1.84 0.23
CA TYR A 38 15.75 2.95 -0.21
C TYR A 38 15.99 3.24 -1.70
N PRO A 39 14.95 3.48 -2.53
CA PRO A 39 15.13 3.78 -3.94
C PRO A 39 15.84 5.13 -4.16
N GLU A 40 16.93 5.14 -4.91
CA GLU A 40 17.70 6.36 -5.22
C GLU A 40 16.94 7.30 -6.16
N THR A 41 16.14 6.73 -7.07
CA THR A 41 15.38 7.49 -8.06
C THR A 41 13.91 7.09 -8.02
N TYR A 42 13.04 8.08 -8.20
CA TYR A 42 11.62 7.82 -8.35
C TYR A 42 11.31 7.26 -9.74
N VAL A 43 10.69 6.09 -9.75
CA VAL A 43 10.10 5.49 -10.96
C VAL A 43 8.60 5.34 -10.74
N PRO A 44 7.75 5.87 -11.64
CA PRO A 44 6.30 5.69 -11.50
C PRO A 44 5.91 4.22 -11.47
N THR A 45 5.20 3.82 -10.42
CA THR A 45 4.68 2.46 -10.27
C THR A 45 3.48 2.26 -11.19
N VAL A 46 3.50 1.20 -11.94
CA VAL A 46 2.31 0.67 -12.63
C VAL A 46 1.63 -0.33 -11.69
N PHE A 47 2.33 -1.42 -11.43
CA PHE A 47 1.92 -2.49 -10.57
C PHE A 47 3.11 -3.42 -10.32
N GLU A 48 3.40 -3.73 -9.07
CA GLU A 48 4.48 -4.65 -8.70
C GLU A 48 4.08 -5.56 -7.55
N ASN A 49 4.63 -6.77 -7.54
CA ASN A 49 4.49 -7.72 -6.44
C ASN A 49 5.83 -7.92 -5.75
N TYR A 50 5.81 -7.85 -4.43
CA TYR A 50 6.93 -8.19 -3.57
C TYR A 50 6.55 -9.35 -2.66
N THR A 51 7.53 -10.13 -2.26
CA THR A 51 7.38 -11.16 -1.24
C THR A 51 8.35 -10.88 -0.10
N ALA A 52 7.88 -11.01 1.13
CA ALA A 52 8.72 -10.90 2.30
C ALA A 52 8.36 -12.01 3.30
N CYS A 53 9.36 -12.52 4.01
CA CYS A 53 9.14 -13.52 5.05
C CYS A 53 9.45 -12.90 6.40
N LEU A 54 8.46 -12.83 7.27
CA LEU A 54 8.65 -12.40 8.64
C LEU A 54 8.64 -13.60 9.58
N ALA A 55 9.64 -13.66 10.44
CA ALA A 55 9.66 -14.61 11.53
C ALA A 55 8.97 -13.98 12.75
N SER A 56 7.91 -14.60 13.24
CA SER A 56 7.35 -14.37 14.56
C SER A 56 7.84 -15.48 15.51
N GLU A 57 7.75 -15.26 16.82
CA GLU A 57 8.14 -16.26 17.82
C GLU A 57 7.36 -17.57 17.68
N GLU A 58 6.11 -17.49 17.23
CA GLU A 58 5.21 -18.64 17.14
C GLU A 58 5.20 -19.28 15.74
N GLN A 59 5.39 -18.51 14.66
CA GLN A 59 5.32 -19.02 13.31
C GLN A 59 5.95 -18.09 12.26
N ARG A 60 6.26 -18.68 11.11
CA ARG A 60 6.73 -17.94 9.93
C ARG A 60 5.56 -17.43 9.10
N VAL A 61 5.60 -16.15 8.72
CA VAL A 61 4.57 -15.52 7.88
C VAL A 61 5.18 -15.14 6.54
N GLU A 62 4.57 -15.60 5.47
CA GLU A 62 4.89 -15.23 4.10
C GLU A 62 3.94 -14.11 3.64
N LEU A 63 4.48 -12.93 3.40
CA LEU A 63 3.72 -11.77 2.93
C LEU A 63 3.75 -11.70 1.40
N SER A 64 2.59 -11.60 0.79
CA SER A 64 2.41 -11.23 -0.61
C SER A 64 1.97 -9.76 -0.66
N LEU A 65 2.86 -8.89 -1.13
CA LEU A 65 2.75 -7.45 -1.07
C LEU A 65 2.44 -6.89 -2.46
N TRP A 66 1.30 -6.25 -2.61
CA TRP A 66 0.79 -5.75 -3.87
C TRP A 66 0.92 -4.24 -3.92
N ASP A 67 1.97 -3.76 -4.60
CA ASP A 67 2.19 -2.33 -4.84
C ASP A 67 1.34 -1.84 -5.99
N THR A 68 0.50 -0.85 -5.74
CA THR A 68 -0.43 -0.34 -6.75
C THR A 68 -0.11 1.11 -7.10
N SER A 69 -0.40 1.48 -8.34
CA SER A 69 -0.31 2.87 -8.78
C SER A 69 -1.37 3.74 -8.13
N GLY A 70 -0.98 4.92 -7.65
CA GLY A 70 -1.91 5.96 -7.19
C GLY A 70 -2.50 6.81 -8.33
N SER A 71 -2.04 6.62 -9.55
CA SER A 71 -2.50 7.39 -10.71
C SER A 71 -3.95 7.06 -11.09
N PRO A 72 -4.77 8.08 -11.40
CA PRO A 72 -6.14 7.88 -11.90
C PRO A 72 -6.20 7.07 -13.19
N TYR A 73 -5.12 7.02 -13.95
CA TYR A 73 -5.03 6.22 -15.17
C TYR A 73 -5.30 4.73 -14.92
N TYR A 74 -4.98 4.24 -13.71
CA TYR A 74 -5.14 2.83 -13.33
C TYR A 74 -6.37 2.55 -12.47
N ASP A 75 -7.27 3.51 -12.28
CA ASP A 75 -8.45 3.35 -11.42
C ASP A 75 -9.36 2.19 -11.86
N ASN A 76 -9.38 1.86 -13.16
CA ASN A 76 -10.17 0.75 -13.71
C ASN A 76 -9.52 -0.64 -13.53
N VAL A 77 -8.21 -0.72 -13.35
CA VAL A 77 -7.48 -2.00 -13.24
C VAL A 77 -7.00 -2.29 -11.83
N ARG A 78 -6.75 -1.26 -11.02
CA ARG A 78 -6.35 -1.41 -9.62
C ARG A 78 -7.31 -2.27 -8.80
N PRO A 79 -8.63 -2.20 -8.97
CA PRO A 79 -9.56 -3.04 -8.23
C PRO A 79 -9.35 -4.54 -8.34
N LEU A 80 -8.70 -5.00 -9.40
CA LEU A 80 -8.35 -6.42 -9.57
C LEU A 80 -7.38 -6.92 -8.48
N CYS A 81 -6.65 -6.00 -7.85
CA CYS A 81 -5.69 -6.33 -6.79
C CYS A 81 -6.35 -6.69 -5.46
N TYR A 82 -7.57 -6.19 -5.21
CA TYR A 82 -8.24 -6.36 -3.91
C TYR A 82 -8.78 -7.76 -3.63
N SER A 83 -8.93 -8.60 -4.67
CA SER A 83 -9.44 -9.97 -4.49
C SER A 83 -8.59 -10.74 -3.49
N ASP A 84 -9.26 -11.39 -2.53
CA ASP A 84 -8.64 -12.23 -1.51
C ASP A 84 -7.53 -11.55 -0.67
N SER A 85 -7.58 -10.23 -0.52
CA SER A 85 -6.67 -9.50 0.35
C SER A 85 -7.04 -9.68 1.83
N ASP A 86 -6.03 -9.92 2.66
CA ASP A 86 -6.19 -10.03 4.12
C ASP A 86 -6.25 -8.65 4.79
N ALA A 87 -5.51 -7.68 4.24
CA ALA A 87 -5.61 -6.28 4.65
C ALA A 87 -5.23 -5.33 3.51
N VAL A 88 -5.73 -4.09 3.62
CA VAL A 88 -5.37 -2.95 2.77
C VAL A 88 -4.60 -1.94 3.60
N LEU A 89 -3.42 -1.54 3.12
CA LEU A 89 -2.62 -0.48 3.70
C LEU A 89 -2.92 0.81 2.92
N LEU A 90 -3.68 1.70 3.53
CA LEU A 90 -4.02 3.00 2.97
C LEU A 90 -2.95 4.01 3.35
N CYS A 91 -2.10 4.34 2.39
CA CYS A 91 -0.91 5.16 2.59
C CYS A 91 -1.16 6.63 2.21
N PHE A 92 -0.63 7.54 3.03
CA PHE A 92 -0.57 8.96 2.73
C PHE A 92 0.80 9.54 3.12
N ASP A 93 1.12 10.73 2.62
CA ASP A 93 2.35 11.46 2.89
C ASP A 93 2.10 12.50 3.98
N VAL A 94 2.77 12.40 5.13
CA VAL A 94 2.56 13.34 6.24
C VAL A 94 2.96 14.77 5.90
N SER A 95 3.83 14.96 4.90
CA SER A 95 4.25 16.28 4.41
C SER A 95 3.29 16.88 3.37
N ARG A 96 2.27 16.12 2.94
CA ARG A 96 1.25 16.57 1.97
C ARG A 96 -0.16 16.31 2.50
N PRO A 97 -0.73 17.25 3.27
CA PRO A 97 -2.04 17.09 3.90
C PRO A 97 -3.17 16.69 2.95
N GLU A 98 -3.11 17.13 1.68
CA GLU A 98 -4.07 16.78 0.64
C GLU A 98 -4.13 15.27 0.36
N THR A 99 -3.05 14.53 0.62
CA THR A 99 -3.04 13.06 0.44
C THR A 99 -3.86 12.35 1.52
N LEU A 100 -3.98 12.94 2.72
CA LEU A 100 -4.89 12.45 3.75
C LEU A 100 -6.35 12.73 3.41
N ASP A 101 -6.63 13.89 2.80
CA ASP A 101 -7.97 14.20 2.26
C ASP A 101 -8.37 13.23 1.16
N SER A 102 -7.42 12.90 0.26
CA SER A 102 -7.61 11.87 -0.78
C SER A 102 -7.89 10.51 -0.16
N ALA A 103 -7.21 10.15 0.92
CA ALA A 103 -7.45 8.90 1.64
C ALA A 103 -8.90 8.81 2.13
N ALA A 104 -9.45 9.92 2.65
CA ALA A 104 -10.81 9.98 3.16
C ALA A 104 -11.89 9.99 2.06
N LYS A 105 -11.62 10.63 0.94
CA LYS A 105 -12.62 10.86 -0.12
C LYS A 105 -12.54 9.81 -1.23
N LYS A 106 -11.36 9.67 -1.86
CA LYS A 106 -11.14 8.77 -3.00
C LYS A 106 -10.93 7.33 -2.55
N TRP A 107 -9.89 7.11 -1.75
CA TRP A 107 -9.41 5.77 -1.44
C TRP A 107 -10.36 4.97 -0.57
N LYS A 108 -10.96 5.61 0.44
CA LYS A 108 -11.99 4.95 1.25
C LYS A 108 -13.16 4.47 0.40
N THR A 109 -13.62 5.28 -0.55
CA THR A 109 -14.73 4.92 -1.45
C THR A 109 -14.35 3.72 -2.30
N GLU A 110 -13.17 3.75 -2.93
CA GLU A 110 -12.68 2.63 -3.73
C GLU A 110 -12.58 1.33 -2.91
N ILE A 111 -12.03 1.39 -1.70
CA ILE A 111 -11.92 0.22 -0.82
C ILE A 111 -13.32 -0.32 -0.46
N LEU A 112 -14.27 0.54 -0.12
CA LEU A 112 -15.63 0.12 0.23
C LEU A 112 -16.37 -0.50 -0.95
N ASP A 113 -16.12 -0.02 -2.17
CA ASP A 113 -16.77 -0.53 -3.38
C ASP A 113 -16.25 -1.93 -3.77
N TYR A 114 -14.98 -2.21 -3.55
CA TYR A 114 -14.33 -3.42 -4.06
C TYR A 114 -13.97 -4.45 -2.99
N CYS A 115 -13.74 -4.03 -1.75
CA CYS A 115 -13.38 -4.93 -0.65
C CYS A 115 -13.93 -4.45 0.71
N PRO A 116 -15.26 -4.28 0.87
CA PRO A 116 -15.87 -3.66 2.04
C PRO A 116 -15.62 -4.38 3.37
N ASN A 117 -15.30 -5.67 3.32
CA ASN A 117 -15.06 -6.51 4.50
C ASN A 117 -13.56 -6.71 4.80
N THR A 118 -12.67 -6.11 4.02
CA THR A 118 -11.23 -6.23 4.22
C THR A 118 -10.78 -5.25 5.29
N ARG A 119 -9.86 -5.67 6.14
CA ARG A 119 -9.26 -4.83 7.17
C ARG A 119 -8.46 -3.70 6.52
N VAL A 120 -8.61 -2.49 7.04
CA VAL A 120 -7.89 -1.29 6.54
C VAL A 120 -7.03 -0.74 7.66
N LEU A 121 -5.76 -0.49 7.35
CA LEU A 121 -4.85 0.26 8.23
C LEU A 121 -4.43 1.54 7.52
N LEU A 122 -4.45 2.66 8.25
CA LEU A 122 -3.97 3.95 7.75
C LEU A 122 -2.48 4.08 8.05
N ILE A 123 -1.67 4.39 7.03
CA ILE A 123 -0.21 4.46 7.12
C ILE A 123 0.27 5.86 6.75
N GLY A 124 0.86 6.57 7.71
CA GLY A 124 1.55 7.84 7.50
C GLY A 124 3.00 7.59 7.05
N CYS A 125 3.33 7.98 5.83
CA CYS A 125 4.67 7.83 5.26
C CYS A 125 5.46 9.13 5.36
N LYS A 126 6.80 9.04 5.28
CA LYS A 126 7.75 10.15 5.22
C LYS A 126 7.75 11.02 6.50
N THR A 127 7.70 10.37 7.65
CA THR A 127 7.70 11.08 8.95
C THR A 127 8.96 11.92 9.19
N ASP A 128 10.05 11.65 8.51
CA ASP A 128 11.28 12.45 8.46
C ASP A 128 11.01 13.89 7.99
N LEU A 129 10.08 14.08 7.05
CA LEU A 129 9.73 15.40 6.52
C LEU A 129 8.94 16.27 7.51
N ARG A 130 8.47 15.71 8.62
CA ARG A 130 7.76 16.48 9.66
C ARG A 130 8.65 17.52 10.34
N THR A 131 9.95 17.32 10.37
CA THR A 131 10.95 18.22 10.95
C THR A 131 11.90 18.83 9.92
N ASP A 132 11.68 18.53 8.64
CA ASP A 132 12.48 19.09 7.56
C ASP A 132 12.16 20.57 7.34
N LEU A 133 13.18 21.43 7.42
CA LEU A 133 13.00 22.88 7.35
C LEU A 133 12.43 23.35 6.01
N SER A 134 12.86 22.75 4.91
CA SER A 134 12.37 23.11 3.57
C SER A 134 10.88 22.78 3.44
N THR A 135 10.46 21.62 3.88
CA THR A 135 9.07 21.19 3.92
C THR A 135 8.22 22.10 4.82
N LEU A 136 8.72 22.45 6.00
CA LEU A 136 8.00 23.34 6.92
C LEU A 136 7.82 24.75 6.35
N LEU A 137 8.82 25.28 5.67
CA LEU A 137 8.72 26.59 5.02
C LEU A 137 7.70 26.57 3.87
N GLU A 138 7.76 25.55 3.01
CA GLU A 138 6.81 25.40 1.90
C GLU A 138 5.38 25.32 2.38
N LEU A 139 5.09 24.47 3.37
CA LEU A 139 3.76 24.32 3.96
C LEU A 139 3.30 25.61 4.66
N SER A 140 4.21 26.30 5.34
CA SER A 140 3.91 27.59 6.00
C SER A 140 3.43 28.63 5.01
N HIS A 141 4.03 28.73 3.83
CA HIS A 141 3.56 29.61 2.75
C HIS A 141 2.14 29.29 2.31
N GLN A 142 1.73 28.04 2.38
CA GLN A 142 0.38 27.55 2.08
C GLN A 142 -0.56 27.61 3.30
N LYS A 143 -0.11 28.13 4.45
CA LYS A 143 -0.83 28.12 5.73
C LYS A 143 -1.23 26.70 6.17
N GLN A 144 -0.38 25.73 5.87
CA GLN A 144 -0.52 24.34 6.21
C GLN A 144 0.63 23.90 7.13
N ALA A 145 0.51 22.73 7.71
CA ALA A 145 1.53 22.06 8.50
C ALA A 145 1.53 20.56 8.20
N PRO A 146 2.64 19.85 8.43
CA PRO A 146 2.65 18.39 8.31
C PRO A 146 1.62 17.77 9.25
N ILE A 147 1.03 16.67 8.80
CA ILE A 147 0.05 15.92 9.61
C ILE A 147 0.74 15.38 10.87
N SER A 148 0.17 15.70 12.05
CA SER A 148 0.65 15.17 13.32
C SER A 148 0.20 13.72 13.54
N TYR A 149 0.82 13.05 14.51
CA TYR A 149 0.42 11.69 14.89
C TYR A 149 -1.04 11.64 15.36
N GLU A 150 -1.47 12.63 16.16
CA GLU A 150 -2.83 12.73 16.69
C GLU A 150 -3.86 12.94 15.58
N GLN A 151 -3.52 13.75 14.58
CA GLN A 151 -4.36 13.95 13.39
C GLN A 151 -4.49 12.66 12.59
N GLY A 152 -3.39 11.91 12.41
CA GLY A 152 -3.42 10.60 11.77
C GLY A 152 -4.29 9.60 12.52
N CYS A 153 -4.17 9.54 13.85
CA CYS A 153 -5.03 8.71 14.70
C CYS A 153 -6.52 9.09 14.61
N ALA A 154 -6.81 10.39 14.59
CA ALA A 154 -8.19 10.88 14.44
C ALA A 154 -8.76 10.51 13.06
N ALA A 155 -7.97 10.68 12.01
CA ALA A 155 -8.35 10.31 10.65
C ALA A 155 -8.61 8.80 10.52
N ALA A 156 -7.76 7.95 11.11
CA ALA A 156 -7.96 6.50 11.09
C ALA A 156 -9.30 6.10 11.73
N ARG A 157 -9.66 6.71 12.86
CA ARG A 157 -10.98 6.47 13.50
C ARG A 157 -12.14 6.90 12.61
N GLN A 158 -12.06 8.07 11.98
CA GLN A 158 -13.09 8.59 11.06
C GLN A 158 -13.23 7.71 9.81
N LEU A 159 -12.12 7.15 9.33
CA LEU A 159 -12.10 6.23 8.21
C LEU A 159 -12.67 4.84 8.55
N GLY A 160 -12.76 4.52 9.85
CA GLY A 160 -13.05 3.16 10.30
C GLY A 160 -11.88 2.20 10.08
N ALA A 161 -10.66 2.71 10.00
CA ALA A 161 -9.46 1.90 9.92
C ALA A 161 -9.19 1.21 11.26
N GLU A 162 -8.60 0.02 11.21
CA GLU A 162 -8.29 -0.80 12.39
C GLU A 162 -7.19 -0.18 13.26
N GLY A 163 -6.33 0.66 12.65
CA GLY A 163 -5.28 1.39 13.34
C GLY A 163 -4.57 2.42 12.46
N TYR A 164 -3.75 3.22 13.11
CA TYR A 164 -2.83 4.17 12.48
C TYR A 164 -1.39 3.80 12.81
N LEU A 165 -0.54 3.73 11.80
CA LEU A 165 0.90 3.46 11.92
C LEU A 165 1.67 4.46 11.07
N GLU A 166 2.92 4.72 11.46
CA GLU A 166 3.79 5.67 10.76
C GLU A 166 5.15 5.08 10.41
N CYS A 167 5.75 5.54 9.32
CA CYS A 167 7.12 5.21 8.98
C CYS A 167 7.85 6.32 8.23
N SER A 168 9.18 6.23 8.27
CA SER A 168 10.08 6.84 7.31
C SER A 168 10.89 5.73 6.63
N ALA A 169 10.60 5.47 5.37
CA ALA A 169 11.40 4.54 4.57
C ALA A 169 12.82 5.07 4.34
N PHE A 170 13.00 6.40 4.38
CA PHE A 170 14.28 7.05 4.14
C PHE A 170 15.23 6.99 5.34
N THR A 171 14.72 7.24 6.56
CA THR A 171 15.59 7.38 7.74
C THR A 171 15.47 6.23 8.73
N SER A 172 14.45 5.38 8.61
CA SER A 172 14.15 4.36 9.62
C SER A 172 13.56 3.08 9.03
N GLU A 173 14.42 2.18 8.60
CA GLU A 173 14.05 0.81 8.19
C GLU A 173 13.27 0.09 9.29
N LYS A 174 13.67 0.28 10.56
CA LYS A 174 12.97 -0.31 11.72
C LYS A 174 11.51 0.08 11.80
N SER A 175 11.16 1.33 11.42
CA SER A 175 9.76 1.78 11.41
C SER A 175 8.95 1.06 10.36
N VAL A 176 9.53 0.77 9.18
CA VAL A 176 8.92 -0.01 8.12
C VAL A 176 8.68 -1.45 8.59
N HIS A 177 9.70 -2.11 9.11
CA HIS A 177 9.57 -3.48 9.64
C HIS A 177 8.53 -3.58 10.77
N SER A 178 8.43 -2.56 11.63
CA SER A 178 7.42 -2.50 12.69
C SER A 178 6.00 -2.51 12.13
N ILE A 179 5.72 -1.75 11.05
CA ILE A 179 4.43 -1.77 10.38
C ILE A 179 4.06 -3.19 9.97
N PHE A 180 4.93 -3.85 9.22
CA PHE A 180 4.61 -5.17 8.67
C PHE A 180 4.52 -6.26 9.73
N ARG A 181 5.26 -6.16 10.83
CA ARG A 181 5.08 -7.03 12.01
C ARG A 181 3.71 -6.85 12.62
N THR A 182 3.29 -5.60 12.84
CA THR A 182 1.96 -5.30 13.40
C THR A 182 0.85 -5.81 12.49
N VAL A 183 0.94 -5.53 11.19
CA VAL A 183 -0.05 -5.99 10.19
C VAL A 183 -0.11 -7.51 10.14
N SER A 184 1.03 -8.19 10.15
CA SER A 184 1.09 -9.66 10.19
C SER A 184 0.39 -10.22 11.43
N GLY A 185 0.63 -9.62 12.62
CA GLY A 185 -0.05 -10.00 13.85
C GLY A 185 -1.57 -9.85 13.74
N ILE A 186 -2.04 -8.74 13.15
CA ILE A 186 -3.46 -8.49 12.89
C ILE A 186 -4.04 -9.56 11.94
N CYS A 187 -3.34 -9.90 10.87
CA CYS A 187 -3.79 -10.93 9.92
C CYS A 187 -3.85 -12.31 10.55
N LEU A 188 -2.90 -12.66 11.42
CA LEU A 188 -2.82 -13.95 12.11
C LEU A 188 -3.87 -14.09 13.22
N SER A 189 -4.25 -13.00 13.89
CA SER A 189 -5.26 -12.99 14.94
C SER A 189 -6.69 -13.25 14.43
N LYS A 190 -6.84 -13.54 13.14
CA LYS A 190 -8.10 -13.88 12.51
C LYS A 190 -8.65 -15.17 13.10
N ALA A 191 -9.79 -15.10 13.78
CA ALA A 191 -10.61 -16.28 14.10
C ALA A 191 -10.93 -17.07 12.81
N PRO A 192 -11.20 -18.39 12.89
CA PRO A 192 -11.21 -19.29 11.75
C PRO A 192 -12.10 -18.79 10.62
N SER A 193 -11.50 -18.71 9.45
CA SER A 193 -12.03 -18.19 8.21
C SER A 193 -13.34 -18.84 7.78
N GLN A 194 -14.24 -18.02 7.25
CA GLN A 194 -15.29 -18.50 6.37
C GLN A 194 -14.67 -19.28 5.20
N PRO A 195 -15.34 -20.36 4.72
CA PRO A 195 -14.85 -21.14 3.59
C PRO A 195 -14.70 -20.25 2.35
N PRO A 196 -13.76 -20.57 1.43
CA PRO A 196 -13.47 -19.77 0.25
C PRO A 196 -14.76 -19.55 -0.55
N ARG A 197 -15.18 -18.30 -0.67
CA ARG A 197 -16.30 -17.92 -1.53
C ARG A 197 -15.82 -18.05 -2.97
N SER A 198 -16.53 -18.86 -3.76
CA SER A 198 -16.30 -18.98 -5.20
C SER A 198 -16.27 -17.59 -5.84
N PRO A 199 -15.34 -17.33 -6.78
CA PRO A 199 -15.23 -16.02 -7.43
C PRO A 199 -16.57 -15.71 -8.14
N PRO A 200 -17.03 -14.45 -8.08
CA PRO A 200 -18.24 -14.05 -8.79
C PRO A 200 -18.04 -14.29 -10.30
N ARG A 201 -18.95 -15.04 -10.91
CA ARG A 201 -18.90 -15.47 -12.33
C ARG A 201 -18.78 -14.34 -13.36
N SER A 202 -18.86 -13.08 -12.95
CA SER A 202 -18.80 -11.91 -13.85
C SER A 202 -17.38 -11.39 -14.14
N LEU A 203 -16.36 -11.74 -13.34
CA LEU A 203 -14.99 -11.23 -13.49
C LEU A 203 -14.19 -11.95 -14.59
N SER A 204 -14.53 -13.22 -14.90
CA SER A 204 -13.78 -14.01 -15.90
C SER A 204 -13.89 -13.48 -17.34
N LYS A 205 -14.92 -12.70 -17.68
CA LYS A 205 -15.06 -12.12 -19.04
C LYS A 205 -14.25 -10.83 -19.26
N ARG A 206 -13.84 -10.12 -18.17
CA ARG A 206 -13.04 -8.90 -18.31
C ARG A 206 -11.53 -9.14 -18.31
N LEU A 207 -11.09 -10.28 -17.76
CA LEU A 207 -9.66 -10.64 -17.70
C LEU A 207 -9.04 -10.99 -19.05
N LEU A 208 -9.86 -11.32 -20.07
CA LEU A 208 -9.39 -11.73 -21.40
C LEU A 208 -8.90 -10.58 -22.29
N HIS A 209 -9.00 -9.31 -21.84
CA HIS A 209 -8.60 -8.13 -22.62
C HIS A 209 -7.69 -7.17 -21.85
N LEU A 210 -6.93 -7.65 -20.86
CA LEU A 210 -5.90 -6.83 -20.21
C LEU A 210 -4.70 -6.67 -21.17
N PRO A 211 -4.33 -5.43 -21.52
CA PRO A 211 -3.13 -5.21 -22.33
C PRO A 211 -1.89 -5.64 -21.57
N SER A 212 -0.91 -6.19 -22.29
CA SER A 212 0.36 -6.58 -21.68
C SER A 212 1.09 -5.36 -21.10
N ARG A 213 2.01 -5.59 -20.15
CA ARG A 213 2.83 -4.53 -19.53
C ARG A 213 3.50 -3.62 -20.58
N SER A 214 3.94 -4.20 -21.70
CA SER A 214 4.55 -3.48 -22.82
C SER A 214 3.57 -2.56 -23.57
N GLU A 215 2.32 -2.95 -23.69
CA GLU A 215 1.29 -2.17 -24.36
C GLU A 215 0.82 -0.97 -23.52
N LEU A 216 0.72 -1.15 -22.20
CA LEU A 216 0.40 -0.05 -21.26
C LEU A 216 1.49 1.02 -21.26
N ILE A 217 2.76 0.63 -21.28
CA ILE A 217 3.89 1.57 -21.34
C ILE A 217 3.92 2.30 -22.68
N SER A 218 3.72 1.60 -23.81
CA SER A 218 3.76 2.21 -25.14
C SER A 218 2.62 3.22 -25.37
N SER A 219 1.44 3.00 -24.83
CA SER A 219 0.32 3.93 -24.94
C SER A 219 0.53 5.21 -24.14
N THR A 220 1.20 5.13 -22.98
CA THR A 220 1.54 6.28 -22.14
C THR A 220 2.56 7.19 -22.85
N PHE A 221 3.61 6.62 -23.41
CA PHE A 221 4.62 7.38 -24.16
C PHE A 221 4.08 8.05 -25.43
N LYS A 222 3.14 7.43 -26.14
CA LYS A 222 2.51 8.05 -27.32
C LYS A 222 1.66 9.27 -26.96
N LYS A 223 1.01 9.28 -25.80
CA LYS A 223 0.17 10.40 -25.36
C LYS A 223 0.97 11.61 -24.91
N GLU A 224 2.14 11.42 -24.31
CA GLU A 224 3.05 12.51 -23.93
C GLU A 224 3.73 13.15 -25.15
N LYS A 225 4.13 12.37 -26.17
CA LYS A 225 4.67 12.92 -27.42
C LYS A 225 3.66 13.75 -28.22
N ALA A 226 2.38 13.39 -28.19
CA ALA A 226 1.33 14.15 -28.87
C ALA A 226 1.04 15.51 -28.22
N LYS A 227 1.34 15.70 -26.92
CA LYS A 227 1.18 17.00 -26.23
C LYS A 227 2.38 17.94 -26.41
N SER A 228 3.53 17.42 -26.79
CA SER A 228 4.77 18.21 -26.99
C SER A 228 4.88 18.90 -28.35
N CYS A 229 3.98 18.63 -29.31
CA CYS A 229 4.05 19.16 -30.67
C CYS A 229 3.04 20.28 -30.98
N SER A 230 2.53 21.00 -29.99
CA SER A 230 1.63 22.14 -30.18
C SER A 230 2.09 23.37 -29.40
N VAL A 231 3.29 23.86 -29.71
CA VAL A 231 3.65 25.28 -29.48
C VAL A 231 4.60 25.71 -30.61
N MET A 232 4.05 26.29 -31.61
CA MET A 232 4.60 27.40 -32.39
C MET A 232 3.52 28.45 -32.48
#